data_dd56d5e20d5dc11edde75ffea4b39235
#
_entry.id   dd56d5e20d5dc11edde75ffea4b39235
#
_cell.length_a   1.000
_cell.length_b   1.000
_cell.length_c   1.000
_cell.angle_alpha   90.00
_cell.angle_beta   90.00
_cell.angle_gamma   90.00
#
_symmetry.space_group_name_H-M   'P 1'
#
loop_
_entity.id
_entity.type
_entity.pdbx_description
1 polymer ?
#
loop_
_entity_poly.entity_id
_entity_poly.type
_entity_poly.pdbx_seq_one_letter_code
_entity_poly.pdbx_strand_id
1 'polypeptide(L)'
;MPTAGRPARRGDAVEYLASLRSVAVAIGATVVPPTQMRSSDIELHWQGQLVGGLRMPDLRRALPRLIRQVERELGGRLRDLSREQKQRAVHRLDERGAFALRKSVEDIADAMGVSRMTIYTYLETIHRNADEMAR
;
A
#
# COMPACT_ATOMS: atom_id res chain seq x y z
N MET A 1 0.43 33.10 26.78
CA MET A 1 0.77 31.98 27.68
C MET A 1 0.23 30.72 27.06
N PRO A 2 1.09 29.74 26.76
CA PRO A 2 0.56 28.45 26.37
C PRO A 2 -0.22 27.90 27.56
N THR A 3 -1.50 27.69 27.38
CA THR A 3 -2.29 26.96 28.34
C THR A 3 -1.64 25.57 28.50
N ALA A 4 -1.18 25.31 29.73
CA ALA A 4 -0.68 23.99 30.06
C ALA A 4 -1.76 22.98 29.68
N GLY A 5 -1.50 22.20 28.63
CA GLY A 5 -2.44 21.20 28.18
C GLY A 5 -2.82 20.28 29.31
N ARG A 6 -4.10 19.95 29.39
CA ARG A 6 -4.63 18.99 30.34
C ARG A 6 -3.79 17.71 30.24
N PRO A 7 -3.30 17.17 31.37
CA PRO A 7 -2.52 15.93 31.28
C PRO A 7 -3.33 14.83 30.56
N ALA A 8 -2.69 14.15 29.62
CA ALA A 8 -3.32 13.12 28.85
C ALA A 8 -3.88 12.03 29.79
N ARG A 9 -5.19 11.87 29.78
CA ARG A 9 -5.82 10.76 30.49
C ARG A 9 -5.56 9.47 29.71
N ARG A 10 -5.36 8.39 30.44
CA ARG A 10 -5.13 7.08 29.86
C ARG A 10 -6.19 6.69 28.80
N GLY A 11 -7.46 7.12 29.03
CA GLY A 11 -8.55 6.91 28.10
C GLY A 11 -8.40 7.64 26.78
N ASP A 12 -7.88 8.84 26.78
CA ASP A 12 -7.70 9.67 25.56
C ASP A 12 -6.64 9.05 24.63
N ALA A 13 -5.56 8.52 25.21
CA ALA A 13 -4.52 7.84 24.44
C ALA A 13 -5.07 6.54 23.80
N VAL A 14 -5.90 5.79 24.52
CA VAL A 14 -6.54 4.57 24.01
C VAL A 14 -7.48 4.90 22.84
N GLU A 15 -8.28 5.96 22.95
CA GLU A 15 -9.16 6.41 21.86
C GLU A 15 -8.37 6.87 20.65
N TYR A 16 -7.29 7.62 20.85
CA TYR A 16 -6.40 8.06 19.79
C TYR A 16 -5.83 6.85 19.04
N LEU A 17 -5.28 5.88 19.75
CA LEU A 17 -4.73 4.66 19.13
C LEU A 17 -5.81 3.83 18.43
N ALA A 18 -7.00 3.76 19.00
CA ALA A 18 -8.13 3.05 18.39
C ALA A 18 -8.55 3.69 17.07
N SER A 19 -8.57 5.04 17.01
CA SER A 19 -8.89 5.75 15.76
C SER A 19 -7.84 5.51 14.67
N LEU A 20 -6.56 5.35 15.05
CA LEU A 20 -5.48 5.05 14.10
C LEU A 20 -5.51 3.62 13.58
N ARG A 21 -6.09 2.68 14.33
CA ARG A 21 -6.14 1.26 13.91
C ARG A 21 -6.90 1.06 12.60
N SER A 22 -7.99 1.77 12.39
CA SER A 22 -8.74 1.66 11.13
C SER A 22 -7.93 2.16 9.94
N VAL A 23 -7.19 3.25 10.12
CA VAL A 23 -6.27 3.76 9.09
C VAL A 23 -5.12 2.78 8.87
N ALA A 24 -4.53 2.26 9.95
CA ALA A 24 -3.43 1.30 9.89
C ALA A 24 -3.83 0.04 9.10
N VAL A 25 -5.00 -0.52 9.39
CA VAL A 25 -5.52 -1.69 8.66
C VAL A 25 -5.66 -1.38 7.17
N ALA A 26 -6.16 -0.20 6.83
CA ALA A 26 -6.36 0.21 5.43
C ALA A 26 -5.05 0.30 4.64
N ILE A 27 -3.95 0.69 5.29
CA ILE A 27 -2.63 0.81 4.64
C ILE A 27 -1.72 -0.40 4.90
N GLY A 28 -2.22 -1.44 5.56
CA GLY A 28 -1.45 -2.64 5.87
C GLY A 28 -0.45 -2.46 7.01
N ALA A 29 -0.58 -1.40 7.80
CA ALA A 29 0.28 -1.13 8.95
C ALA A 29 -0.29 -1.75 10.23
N THR A 30 0.53 -1.78 11.28
CA THR A 30 0.14 -2.32 12.58
C THR A 30 0.48 -1.31 13.67
N VAL A 31 -0.46 -1.06 14.57
CA VAL A 31 -0.22 -0.25 15.77
C VAL A 31 0.40 -1.16 16.84
N VAL A 32 1.53 -0.75 17.41
CA VAL A 32 2.25 -1.51 18.42
C VAL A 32 2.35 -0.70 19.71
N PRO A 33 2.32 -1.37 20.89
CA PRO A 33 2.53 -0.67 22.15
C PRO A 33 3.99 -0.21 22.30
N PRO A 34 4.28 0.77 23.18
CA PRO A 34 5.64 1.28 23.37
C PRO A 34 6.67 0.20 23.70
N THR A 35 6.26 -0.82 24.44
CA THR A 35 7.12 -1.94 24.87
C THR A 35 7.56 -2.84 23.72
N GLN A 36 6.85 -2.82 22.60
CA GLN A 36 7.13 -3.68 21.44
C GLN A 36 7.67 -2.89 20.24
N MET A 37 7.95 -1.60 20.43
CA MET A 37 8.43 -0.75 19.36
C MET A 37 9.84 -1.12 18.91
N ARG A 38 10.08 -0.98 17.63
CA ARG A 38 11.38 -1.11 16.97
C ARG A 38 11.82 0.29 16.49
N SER A 39 13.12 0.45 16.26
CA SER A 39 13.69 1.73 15.80
C SER A 39 13.12 2.19 14.45
N SER A 40 12.64 1.25 13.64
CA SER A 40 12.04 1.54 12.33
C SER A 40 10.57 1.94 12.41
N ASP A 41 9.93 1.77 13.56
CA ASP A 41 8.52 2.12 13.73
C ASP A 41 8.35 3.64 13.82
N ILE A 42 7.23 4.14 13.32
CA ILE A 42 6.87 5.57 13.44
C ILE A 42 6.35 5.81 14.85
N GLU A 43 6.98 6.75 15.57
CA GLU A 43 6.57 7.08 16.91
C GLU A 43 5.21 7.81 16.92
N LEU A 44 4.29 7.33 17.75
CA LEU A 44 2.99 7.95 17.95
C LEU A 44 2.97 8.68 19.28
N HIS A 45 2.77 9.99 19.22
CA HIS A 45 2.72 10.84 20.39
C HIS A 45 1.31 11.39 20.61
N TRP A 46 0.89 11.40 21.86
CA TRP A 46 -0.35 12.04 22.28
C TRP A 46 -0.04 13.00 23.42
N GLN A 47 -0.33 14.28 23.20
CA GLN A 47 -0.05 15.34 24.17
C GLN A 47 1.41 15.31 24.70
N GLY A 48 2.35 15.13 23.78
CA GLY A 48 3.79 15.11 24.08
C GLY A 48 4.33 13.82 24.68
N GLN A 49 3.48 12.80 24.85
CA GLN A 49 3.90 11.51 25.40
C GLN A 49 3.88 10.43 24.34
N LEU A 50 4.89 9.56 24.32
CA LEU A 50 4.95 8.41 23.48
C LEU A 50 3.90 7.38 23.90
N VAL A 51 2.91 7.13 23.07
CA VAL A 51 1.78 6.23 23.38
C VAL A 51 1.82 4.93 22.59
N GLY A 52 2.67 4.83 21.59
CA GLY A 52 2.81 3.63 20.77
C GLY A 52 3.61 3.90 19.51
N GLY A 53 3.59 2.94 18.61
CA GLY A 53 4.25 3.03 17.32
C GLY A 53 3.38 2.53 16.18
N LEU A 54 3.66 3.00 14.99
CA LEU A 54 3.05 2.51 13.77
C LEU A 54 4.10 1.74 12.99
N ARG A 55 3.87 0.47 12.81
CA ARG A 55 4.74 -0.41 12.03
C ARG A 55 4.21 -0.50 10.61
N MET A 56 4.97 0.06 9.68
CA MET A 56 4.62 0.01 8.27
C MET A 56 4.81 -1.40 7.70
N PRO A 57 4.03 -1.78 6.68
CA PRO A 57 4.22 -3.08 6.03
C PRO A 57 5.61 -3.17 5.39
N ASP A 58 6.13 -4.37 5.28
CA ASP A 58 7.38 -4.60 4.57
C ASP A 58 7.14 -4.35 3.06
N LEU A 59 7.65 -3.22 2.58
CA LEU A 59 7.49 -2.81 1.18
C LEU A 59 8.09 -3.82 0.20
N ARG A 60 9.05 -4.63 0.65
CA ARG A 60 9.62 -5.70 -0.19
C ARG A 60 8.62 -6.79 -0.50
N ARG A 61 7.59 -6.95 0.34
CA ARG A 61 6.51 -7.93 0.15
C ARG A 61 5.24 -7.31 -0.43
N ALA A 62 5.19 -6.00 -0.58
CA ALA A 62 4.01 -5.30 -1.06
C ALA A 62 3.65 -5.72 -2.49
N LEU A 63 4.63 -5.72 -3.39
CA LEU A 63 4.41 -6.08 -4.79
C LEU A 63 3.99 -7.56 -4.97
N PRO A 64 4.66 -8.55 -4.36
CA PRO A 64 4.19 -9.94 -4.44
C PRO A 64 2.76 -10.13 -3.91
N ARG A 65 2.37 -9.39 -2.88
CA ARG A 65 0.98 -9.44 -2.35
C ARG A 65 -0.02 -8.91 -3.36
N LEU A 66 0.27 -7.77 -3.97
CA LEU A 66 -0.58 -7.16 -4.99
C LEU A 66 -0.75 -8.09 -6.19
N ILE A 67 0.35 -8.68 -6.65
CA ILE A 67 0.33 -9.64 -7.75
C ILE A 67 -0.56 -10.82 -7.40
N ARG A 68 -0.39 -11.44 -6.24
CA ARG A 68 -1.21 -12.57 -5.81
C ARG A 68 -2.69 -12.21 -5.68
N GLN A 69 -2.99 -11.01 -5.21
CA GLN A 69 -4.35 -10.53 -5.11
C GLN A 69 -5.00 -10.42 -6.49
N VAL A 70 -4.31 -9.82 -7.44
CA VAL A 70 -4.79 -9.69 -8.83
C VAL A 70 -4.95 -11.06 -9.48
N GLU A 71 -4.00 -11.97 -9.26
CA GLU A 71 -4.08 -13.34 -9.76
C GLU A 71 -5.33 -14.06 -9.24
N ARG A 72 -5.65 -13.90 -7.97
CA ARG A 72 -6.87 -14.49 -7.40
C ARG A 72 -8.14 -13.90 -8.02
N GLU A 73 -8.15 -12.59 -8.25
CA GLU A 73 -9.29 -11.91 -8.86
C GLU A 73 -9.52 -12.32 -10.30
N LEU A 74 -8.45 -12.57 -11.06
CA LEU A 74 -8.51 -12.92 -12.47
C LEU A 74 -8.53 -14.46 -12.71
N GLY A 75 -8.36 -15.24 -11.65
CA GLY A 75 -8.51 -16.68 -11.72
C GLY A 75 -7.32 -17.44 -12.27
N GLY A 76 -6.11 -16.87 -12.29
CA GLY A 76 -4.92 -17.55 -12.78
C GLY A 76 -3.64 -16.76 -12.54
N ARG A 77 -2.51 -17.41 -12.75
CA ARG A 77 -1.21 -16.75 -12.66
C ARG A 77 -1.03 -15.76 -13.80
N LEU A 78 -0.38 -14.63 -13.53
CA LEU A 78 -0.16 -13.57 -14.54
C LEU A 78 0.43 -14.12 -15.84
N ARG A 79 1.36 -15.06 -15.72
CA ARG A 79 2.03 -15.68 -16.87
C ARG A 79 1.06 -16.42 -17.79
N ASP A 80 0.03 -17.03 -17.22
CA ASP A 80 -0.92 -17.90 -17.92
C ASP A 80 -2.17 -17.17 -18.42
N LEU A 81 -2.31 -15.89 -18.09
CA LEU A 81 -3.44 -15.07 -18.51
C LEU A 81 -3.40 -14.77 -20.01
N SER A 82 -4.58 -14.61 -20.62
CA SER A 82 -4.68 -14.12 -21.99
C SER A 82 -4.15 -12.70 -22.09
N ARG A 83 -3.88 -12.22 -23.30
CA ARG A 83 -3.42 -10.85 -23.53
C ARG A 83 -4.39 -9.83 -22.93
N GLU A 84 -5.69 -10.01 -23.13
CA GLU A 84 -6.72 -9.12 -22.59
C GLU A 84 -6.72 -9.11 -21.07
N GLN A 85 -6.59 -10.29 -20.46
CA GLN A 85 -6.52 -10.42 -19.01
C GLN A 85 -5.22 -9.84 -18.45
N LYS A 86 -4.10 -9.96 -19.15
CA LYS A 86 -2.84 -9.32 -18.77
C LYS A 86 -2.97 -7.80 -18.76
N GLN A 87 -3.67 -7.24 -19.74
CA GLN A 87 -3.96 -5.79 -19.76
C GLN A 87 -4.82 -5.38 -18.56
N ARG A 88 -5.83 -6.18 -18.20
CA ARG A 88 -6.65 -5.95 -17.02
C ARG A 88 -5.83 -6.05 -15.74
N ALA A 89 -4.91 -7.00 -15.67
CA ALA A 89 -4.01 -7.16 -14.54
C ALA A 89 -3.13 -5.92 -14.35
N VAL A 90 -2.55 -5.40 -15.42
CA VAL A 90 -1.75 -4.16 -15.39
C VAL A 90 -2.61 -2.98 -14.91
N HIS A 91 -3.84 -2.87 -15.40
CA HIS A 91 -4.75 -1.81 -14.98
C HIS A 91 -5.03 -1.89 -13.48
N ARG A 92 -5.35 -3.05 -12.95
CA ARG A 92 -5.59 -3.23 -11.51
C ARG A 92 -4.37 -2.93 -10.66
N LEU A 93 -3.20 -3.39 -11.11
CA LEU A 93 -1.94 -3.10 -10.43
C LEU A 93 -1.64 -1.59 -10.42
N ASP A 94 -1.86 -0.92 -11.53
CA ASP A 94 -1.68 0.53 -11.65
C ASP A 94 -2.62 1.29 -10.69
N GLU A 95 -3.90 0.94 -10.67
CA GLU A 95 -4.89 1.54 -9.76
C GLU A 95 -4.50 1.41 -8.29
N ARG A 96 -3.80 0.34 -7.95
CA ARG A 96 -3.37 0.04 -6.56
C ARG A 96 -1.98 0.57 -6.24
N GLY A 97 -1.37 1.33 -7.16
CA GLY A 97 -0.09 1.98 -6.94
C GLY A 97 1.12 1.07 -7.06
N ALA A 98 0.98 -0.11 -7.66
CA ALA A 98 2.08 -1.08 -7.78
C ALA A 98 3.28 -0.50 -8.53
N PHE A 99 3.04 0.33 -9.54
CA PHE A 99 4.10 0.90 -10.38
C PHE A 99 4.88 2.04 -9.72
N ALA A 100 4.43 2.52 -8.56
CA ALA A 100 5.20 3.44 -7.74
C ALA A 100 6.31 2.73 -6.95
N LEU A 101 6.25 1.42 -6.83
CA LEU A 101 7.26 0.63 -6.12
C LEU A 101 8.50 0.44 -6.98
N ARG A 102 9.66 0.44 -6.32
CA ARG A 102 10.95 0.29 -7.01
C ARG A 102 11.00 -1.04 -7.76
N LYS A 103 11.51 -1.01 -9.00
CA LYS A 103 11.66 -2.17 -9.88
C LYS A 103 10.36 -2.91 -10.20
N SER A 104 9.22 -2.26 -9.97
CA SER A 104 7.93 -2.91 -10.19
C SER A 104 7.69 -3.29 -11.65
N VAL A 105 8.11 -2.47 -12.60
CA VAL A 105 7.96 -2.78 -14.04
C VAL A 105 8.71 -4.06 -14.39
N GLU A 106 9.95 -4.19 -13.93
CA GLU A 106 10.77 -5.38 -14.17
C GLU A 106 10.13 -6.63 -13.54
N ASP A 107 9.73 -6.53 -12.29
CA ASP A 107 9.18 -7.65 -11.53
C ASP A 107 7.83 -8.10 -12.09
N ILE A 108 6.98 -7.15 -12.47
CA ILE A 108 5.67 -7.46 -13.08
C ILE A 108 5.87 -8.06 -14.47
N ALA A 109 6.78 -7.52 -15.27
CA ALA A 109 7.09 -8.07 -16.60
C ALA A 109 7.57 -9.51 -16.49
N ASP A 110 8.48 -9.80 -15.55
CA ASP A 110 8.98 -11.15 -15.29
C ASP A 110 7.85 -12.08 -14.84
N ALA A 111 7.03 -11.64 -13.90
CA ALA A 111 5.90 -12.44 -13.39
C ALA A 111 4.86 -12.73 -14.48
N MET A 112 4.68 -11.80 -15.41
CA MET A 112 3.69 -11.89 -16.48
C MET A 112 4.25 -12.61 -17.74
N GLY A 113 5.57 -12.77 -17.81
CA GLY A 113 6.22 -13.39 -18.97
C GLY A 113 6.21 -12.50 -20.21
N VAL A 114 6.28 -11.18 -20.03
CA VAL A 114 6.31 -10.19 -21.12
C VAL A 114 7.52 -9.27 -20.97
N SER A 115 7.81 -8.49 -22.02
CA SER A 115 8.88 -7.49 -21.97
C SER A 115 8.44 -6.25 -21.19
N ARG A 116 9.42 -5.48 -20.70
CA ARG A 116 9.15 -4.17 -20.08
C ARG A 116 8.41 -3.24 -21.05
N MET A 117 8.79 -3.28 -22.32
CA MET A 117 8.10 -2.47 -23.35
C MET A 117 6.62 -2.79 -23.45
N THR A 118 6.25 -4.08 -23.31
CA THR A 118 4.85 -4.49 -23.31
C THR A 118 4.11 -3.87 -22.11
N ILE A 119 4.73 -3.84 -20.93
CA ILE A 119 4.14 -3.19 -19.76
C ILE A 119 3.94 -1.69 -20.01
N TYR A 120 4.94 -1.00 -20.56
CA TYR A 120 4.81 0.43 -20.89
C TYR A 120 3.70 0.68 -21.89
N THR A 121 3.56 -0.19 -22.90
CA THR A 121 2.49 -0.09 -23.90
C THR A 121 1.11 -0.22 -23.24
N TYR A 122 0.95 -1.18 -22.33
CA TYR A 122 -0.30 -1.35 -21.58
C TYR A 122 -0.61 -0.13 -20.72
N LEU A 123 0.38 0.43 -20.04
CA LEU A 123 0.22 1.63 -19.21
C LEU A 123 -0.17 2.85 -20.04
N GLU A 124 0.45 3.04 -21.21
CA GLU A 124 0.10 4.13 -22.13
C GLU A 124 -1.37 4.04 -22.56
N THR A 125 -1.81 2.83 -22.92
CA THR A 125 -3.19 2.60 -23.34
C THR A 125 -4.18 2.93 -22.22
N ILE A 126 -3.87 2.51 -21.00
CA ILE A 126 -4.69 2.78 -19.82
C ILE A 126 -4.78 4.29 -19.55
N HIS A 127 -3.67 4.99 -19.56
CA HIS A 127 -3.61 6.42 -19.28
C HIS A 127 -4.29 7.23 -20.37
N ARG A 128 -4.16 6.84 -21.63
CA ARG A 128 -4.84 7.46 -22.76
C ARG A 128 -6.36 7.33 -22.62
N ASN A 129 -6.86 6.13 -22.28
CA ASN A 129 -8.29 5.91 -22.10
C ASN A 129 -8.83 6.72 -20.91
N ALA A 130 -8.08 6.84 -19.83
CA ALA A 130 -8.45 7.66 -18.68
C ALA A 130 -8.54 9.14 -19.04
N ASP A 131 -7.58 9.66 -19.83
CA ASP A 131 -7.58 11.04 -20.30
C ASP A 131 -8.75 11.33 -21.23
N GLU A 132 -9.09 10.41 -22.12
CA GLU A 132 -10.25 10.54 -23.02
C GLU A 132 -11.56 10.56 -22.23
N MET A 133 -11.69 9.77 -21.16
CA MET A 133 -12.89 9.77 -20.32
C MET A 133 -13.00 11.01 -19.44
N ALA A 134 -11.89 11.69 -19.16
CA ALA A 134 -11.87 12.92 -18.35
C ALA A 134 -12.20 14.20 -19.16
N ARG A 135 -12.32 14.12 -20.48
CA ARG A 135 -12.67 15.24 -21.37
C ARG A 135 -14.18 15.39 -21.55
#